data_7a379b5405c97c7e9b7e644631264168
#
_entry.id   7a379b5405c97c7e9b7e644631264168
#
_cell.length_a   1.000
_cell.length_b   1.000
_cell.length_c   1.000
_cell.angle_alpha   90.00
_cell.angle_beta   90.00
_cell.angle_gamma   90.00
#
_symmetry.space_group_name_H-M   'P 1'
#
loop_
_entity.id
_entity.type
_entity.pdbx_description
1 polymer ?
#
loop_
_entity_poly.entity_id
_entity_poly.type
_entity_poly.pdbx_seq_one_letter_code
_entity_poly.pdbx_strand_id
1 'polypeptide(L)'
;MKSFIIHVTSNKKSVEYANICLQSCQGKFDAQLFEGVTPDTLHTYEAQYPFTHMVDSRAKDFSEQNKLLYKIKKSCFMNHVRLWNKCIELNETIAVIEQDSFCLRSWQPVAFDDVLIMNFESAWNQRIFKGFWKEGHKKPLIKEGIFDYENNKMMHYHRKNNYHDSYRIPGTAAYAVTVQGATKLLASLKKNGWEQSDYFVNNKNVRLQAFGPEFFTFKMPNLNMSHGKHL
;
A
#
# COMPACT_ATOMS: atom_id res chain seq x y z
N MET A 1 -1.16 11.75 -14.25
CA MET A 1 -1.06 10.30 -13.96
C MET A 1 -2.40 9.83 -13.46
N LYS A 2 -2.94 8.76 -14.04
CA LYS A 2 -4.17 8.12 -13.53
C LYS A 2 -3.96 7.63 -12.11
N SER A 3 -4.94 7.87 -11.27
CA SER A 3 -4.82 7.61 -9.83
C SER A 3 -6.12 7.02 -9.30
N PHE A 4 -6.01 5.99 -8.46
CA PHE A 4 -7.15 5.25 -7.95
C PHE A 4 -7.18 5.34 -6.42
N ILE A 5 -8.26 5.91 -5.88
CA ILE A 5 -8.47 6.06 -4.45
C ILE A 5 -9.35 4.89 -3.99
N ILE A 6 -8.75 3.96 -3.25
CA ILE A 6 -9.44 2.79 -2.71
C ILE A 6 -10.39 3.24 -1.60
N HIS A 7 -11.67 2.86 -1.67
CA HIS A 7 -12.64 3.13 -0.63
C HIS A 7 -13.64 1.99 -0.49
N VAL A 8 -14.30 1.90 0.66
CA VAL A 8 -15.33 0.90 0.95
C VAL A 8 -16.68 1.59 0.95
N THR A 9 -17.51 1.31 -0.08
CA THR A 9 -18.81 1.97 -0.30
C THR A 9 -19.81 1.74 0.82
N SER A 10 -19.78 0.58 1.48
CA SER A 10 -20.63 0.24 2.62
C SER A 10 -20.24 0.96 3.93
N ASN A 11 -19.08 1.63 3.98
CA ASN A 11 -18.62 2.36 5.15
C ASN A 11 -18.67 3.88 4.92
N LYS A 12 -19.58 4.57 5.61
CA LYS A 12 -19.81 6.02 5.44
C LYS A 12 -18.55 6.85 5.66
N LYS A 13 -17.72 6.53 6.65
CA LYS A 13 -16.46 7.24 6.91
C LYS A 13 -15.42 7.00 5.81
N SER A 14 -15.36 5.79 5.27
CA SER A 14 -14.51 5.49 4.12
C SER A 14 -14.90 6.33 2.91
N VAL A 15 -16.19 6.45 2.62
CA VAL A 15 -16.70 7.29 1.53
C VAL A 15 -16.40 8.77 1.77
N GLU A 16 -16.62 9.27 2.98
CA GLU A 16 -16.30 10.65 3.37
C GLU A 16 -14.82 10.96 3.15
N TYR A 17 -13.93 10.12 3.66
CA TYR A 17 -12.48 10.32 3.55
C TYR A 17 -12.00 10.22 2.11
N ALA A 18 -12.53 9.26 1.35
CA ALA A 18 -12.21 9.12 -0.06
C ALA A 18 -12.61 10.37 -0.88
N ASN A 19 -13.76 10.98 -0.55
CA ASN A 19 -14.19 12.24 -1.19
C ASN A 19 -13.26 13.41 -0.82
N ILE A 20 -12.84 13.51 0.43
CA ILE A 20 -11.84 14.53 0.85
C ILE A 20 -10.52 14.30 0.12
N CYS A 21 -10.06 13.06 0.03
CA CYS A 21 -8.86 12.71 -0.73
C CYS A 21 -9.01 13.09 -2.21
N LEU A 22 -10.14 12.73 -2.84
CA LEU A 22 -10.44 13.05 -4.23
C LEU A 22 -10.44 14.58 -4.48
N GLN A 23 -11.10 15.36 -3.62
CA GLN A 23 -11.09 16.82 -3.68
C GLN A 23 -9.67 17.37 -3.57
N SER A 24 -8.84 16.83 -2.69
CA SER A 24 -7.44 17.26 -2.55
C SER A 24 -6.60 16.99 -3.80
N CYS A 25 -7.01 16.02 -4.63
CA CYS A 25 -6.35 15.67 -5.89
C CYS A 25 -6.74 16.54 -7.09
N GLN A 26 -7.80 17.37 -6.97
CA GLN A 26 -8.30 18.19 -8.07
C GLN A 26 -7.22 19.11 -8.63
N GLY A 27 -7.03 19.11 -9.95
CA GLY A 27 -6.00 19.86 -10.65
C GLY A 27 -4.56 19.38 -10.41
N LYS A 28 -4.36 18.32 -9.63
CA LYS A 28 -3.04 17.79 -9.28
C LYS A 28 -2.80 16.39 -9.83
N PHE A 29 -3.83 15.53 -9.78
CA PHE A 29 -3.82 14.16 -10.28
C PHE A 29 -5.11 13.87 -11.05
N ASP A 30 -5.06 12.97 -12.01
CA ASP A 30 -6.24 12.38 -12.67
C ASP A 30 -6.78 11.26 -11.77
N ALA A 31 -7.44 11.67 -10.68
CA ALA A 31 -7.86 10.78 -9.60
C ALA A 31 -9.34 10.38 -9.74
N GLN A 32 -9.62 9.12 -9.45
CA GLN A 32 -10.96 8.57 -9.40
C GLN A 32 -11.13 7.61 -8.23
N LEU A 33 -12.36 7.45 -7.78
CA LEU A 33 -12.71 6.49 -6.73
C LEU A 33 -12.65 5.06 -7.29
N PHE A 34 -12.15 4.14 -6.47
CA PHE A 34 -12.04 2.73 -6.79
C PHE A 34 -12.69 1.91 -5.68
N GLU A 35 -13.80 1.24 -6.01
CA GLU A 35 -14.53 0.44 -5.04
C GLU A 35 -13.69 -0.72 -4.52
N GLY A 36 -13.53 -0.74 -3.21
CA GLY A 36 -12.72 -1.70 -2.49
C GLY A 36 -13.44 -3.03 -2.26
N VAL A 37 -12.65 -4.09 -2.21
CA VAL A 37 -13.09 -5.41 -1.78
C VAL A 37 -13.32 -5.38 -0.27
N THR A 38 -14.44 -5.96 0.16
CA THR A 38 -14.80 -6.15 1.57
C THR A 38 -14.74 -7.63 1.94
N PRO A 39 -14.79 -7.98 3.24
CA PRO A 39 -14.92 -9.38 3.65
C PRO A 39 -16.10 -10.12 3.02
N ASP A 40 -17.20 -9.40 2.72
CA ASP A 40 -18.40 -9.98 2.13
C ASP A 40 -18.26 -10.23 0.62
N THR A 41 -17.54 -9.36 -0.08
CA THR A 41 -17.29 -9.48 -1.52
C THR A 41 -16.00 -10.23 -1.87
N LEU A 42 -15.17 -10.55 -0.87
CA LEU A 42 -13.86 -11.19 -1.07
C LEU A 42 -13.95 -12.50 -1.87
N HIS A 43 -14.98 -13.32 -1.61
CA HIS A 43 -15.14 -14.61 -2.27
C HIS A 43 -15.25 -14.50 -3.80
N THR A 44 -15.85 -13.43 -4.32
CA THR A 44 -15.96 -13.17 -5.77
C THR A 44 -14.58 -12.99 -6.41
N TYR A 45 -13.68 -12.32 -5.69
CA TYR A 45 -12.32 -12.04 -6.17
C TYR A 45 -11.37 -13.20 -5.91
N GLU A 46 -11.58 -14.00 -4.86
CA GLU A 46 -10.80 -15.21 -4.61
C GLU A 46 -10.94 -16.24 -5.71
N ALA A 47 -12.12 -16.34 -6.33
CA ALA A 47 -12.34 -17.20 -7.50
C ALA A 47 -11.49 -16.77 -8.71
N GLN A 48 -11.26 -15.46 -8.88
CA GLN A 48 -10.44 -14.92 -9.96
C GLN A 48 -8.94 -14.93 -9.62
N TYR A 49 -8.62 -14.81 -8.33
CA TYR A 49 -7.26 -14.70 -7.79
C TYR A 49 -7.06 -15.69 -6.62
N PRO A 50 -6.92 -17.01 -6.90
CA PRO A 50 -6.87 -18.05 -5.86
C PRO A 50 -5.49 -18.12 -5.19
N PHE A 51 -5.09 -17.06 -4.49
CA PHE A 51 -3.81 -17.04 -3.80
C PHE A 51 -3.91 -17.52 -2.35
N THR A 52 -2.99 -18.39 -1.97
CA THR A 52 -2.76 -18.75 -0.58
C THR A 52 -1.88 -17.70 0.11
N HIS A 53 -1.93 -17.64 1.44
CA HIS A 53 -0.98 -16.83 2.17
C HIS A 53 0.43 -17.44 2.11
N MET A 54 1.45 -16.64 2.28
CA MET A 54 2.82 -17.12 2.37
C MET A 54 3.00 -18.06 3.57
N VAL A 55 3.85 -19.06 3.44
CA VAL A 55 4.07 -20.11 4.47
C VAL A 55 4.41 -19.51 5.84
N ASP A 56 5.28 -18.51 5.87
CA ASP A 56 5.74 -17.86 7.09
C ASP A 56 5.19 -16.43 7.24
N SER A 57 4.00 -16.18 6.66
CA SER A 57 3.41 -14.85 6.70
C SER A 57 2.67 -14.60 8.01
N ARG A 58 2.56 -13.32 8.37
CA ARG A 58 1.69 -12.88 9.44
C ARG A 58 0.20 -13.14 9.14
N ALA A 59 -0.14 -13.26 7.86
CA ALA A 59 -1.48 -13.62 7.43
C ALA A 59 -1.92 -15.00 7.94
N LYS A 60 -0.97 -15.94 8.12
CA LYS A 60 -1.22 -17.25 8.72
C LYS A 60 -1.76 -17.12 10.15
N ASP A 61 -1.12 -16.29 10.97
CA ASP A 61 -1.55 -16.09 12.37
C ASP A 61 -3.00 -15.60 12.43
N PHE A 62 -3.40 -14.71 11.52
CA PHE A 62 -4.77 -14.24 11.47
C PHE A 62 -5.75 -15.33 11.01
N SER A 63 -5.36 -16.21 10.09
CA SER A 63 -6.23 -17.29 9.61
C SER A 63 -6.55 -18.31 10.71
N GLU A 64 -5.63 -18.54 11.63
CA GLU A 64 -5.78 -19.48 12.74
C GLU A 64 -6.52 -18.85 13.93
N GLN A 65 -6.22 -17.59 14.25
CA GLN A 65 -6.71 -16.93 15.47
C GLN A 65 -7.98 -16.10 15.27
N ASN A 66 -8.15 -15.47 14.08
CA ASN A 66 -9.26 -14.58 13.79
C ASN A 66 -9.61 -14.57 12.31
N LYS A 67 -10.61 -15.39 11.93
CA LYS A 67 -11.08 -15.53 10.54
C LYS A 67 -11.58 -14.20 9.94
N LEU A 68 -12.23 -13.34 10.73
CA LEU A 68 -12.71 -12.05 10.22
C LEU A 68 -11.53 -11.13 9.92
N LEU A 69 -10.57 -11.03 10.83
CA LEU A 69 -9.37 -10.22 10.62
C LEU A 69 -8.57 -10.71 9.40
N TYR A 70 -8.48 -12.02 9.21
CA TYR A 70 -7.89 -12.60 8.00
C TYR A 70 -8.58 -12.12 6.73
N LYS A 71 -9.92 -12.20 6.67
CA LYS A 71 -10.71 -11.72 5.52
C LYS A 71 -10.51 -10.23 5.27
N ILE A 72 -10.51 -9.41 6.33
CA ILE A 72 -10.27 -7.97 6.23
C ILE A 72 -8.89 -7.69 5.61
N LYS A 73 -7.84 -8.33 6.14
CA LYS A 73 -6.46 -8.15 5.62
C LYS A 73 -6.34 -8.61 4.17
N LYS A 74 -6.95 -9.75 3.84
CA LYS A 74 -6.95 -10.27 2.48
C LYS A 74 -7.73 -9.36 1.52
N SER A 75 -8.87 -8.79 1.96
CA SER A 75 -9.64 -7.80 1.19
C SER A 75 -8.81 -6.55 0.91
N CYS A 76 -8.13 -6.01 1.91
CA CYS A 76 -7.23 -4.87 1.71
C CYS A 76 -6.14 -5.21 0.68
N PHE A 77 -5.48 -6.35 0.81
CA PHE A 77 -4.47 -6.78 -0.15
C PHE A 77 -5.03 -6.99 -1.57
N MET A 78 -6.24 -7.57 -1.66
CA MET A 78 -6.91 -7.82 -2.95
C MET A 78 -7.16 -6.53 -3.75
N ASN A 79 -7.37 -5.39 -3.08
CA ASN A 79 -7.49 -4.10 -3.75
C ASN A 79 -6.23 -3.72 -4.51
N HIS A 80 -5.07 -3.95 -3.90
CA HIS A 80 -3.78 -3.70 -4.56
C HIS A 80 -3.58 -4.65 -5.75
N VAL A 81 -3.91 -5.93 -5.59
CA VAL A 81 -3.85 -6.93 -6.69
C VAL A 81 -4.70 -6.49 -7.87
N ARG A 82 -5.93 -6.04 -7.64
CA ARG A 82 -6.83 -5.53 -8.69
C ARG A 82 -6.22 -4.30 -9.40
N LEU A 83 -5.61 -3.40 -8.65
CA LEU A 83 -4.97 -2.21 -9.23
C LEU A 83 -3.68 -2.53 -9.97
N TRP A 84 -2.90 -3.54 -9.54
CA TRP A 84 -1.75 -4.00 -10.34
C TRP A 84 -2.19 -4.61 -11.67
N ASN A 85 -3.27 -5.40 -11.68
CA ASN A 85 -3.85 -5.88 -12.93
C ASN A 85 -4.38 -4.72 -13.79
N LYS A 86 -5.03 -3.72 -13.17
CA LYS A 86 -5.51 -2.52 -13.87
C LYS A 86 -4.37 -1.70 -14.49
N CYS A 87 -3.23 -1.61 -13.81
CA CYS A 87 -2.01 -0.99 -14.34
C CYS A 87 -1.55 -1.67 -15.63
N ILE A 88 -1.53 -3.00 -15.64
CA ILE A 88 -1.14 -3.79 -16.82
C ILE A 88 -2.18 -3.66 -17.93
N GLU A 89 -3.46 -3.75 -17.61
CA GLU A 89 -4.58 -3.58 -18.55
C GLU A 89 -4.53 -2.23 -19.27
N LEU A 90 -4.29 -1.15 -18.53
CA LEU A 90 -4.16 0.19 -19.06
C LEU A 90 -2.84 0.40 -19.83
N ASN A 91 -1.86 -0.47 -19.60
CA ASN A 91 -0.48 -0.34 -20.11
C ASN A 91 0.16 1.01 -19.76
N GLU A 92 -0.10 1.52 -18.56
CA GLU A 92 0.42 2.80 -18.09
C GLU A 92 0.71 2.79 -16.58
N THR A 93 1.63 3.65 -16.15
CA THR A 93 1.91 3.89 -14.74
C THR A 93 0.69 4.50 -14.06
N ILE A 94 0.31 3.94 -12.91
CA ILE A 94 -0.82 4.45 -12.10
C ILE A 94 -0.37 4.79 -10.68
N ALA A 95 -1.15 5.63 -10.00
CA ALA A 95 -1.05 5.80 -8.55
C ALA A 95 -2.14 4.99 -7.83
N VAL A 96 -1.75 4.31 -6.76
CA VAL A 96 -2.62 3.62 -5.83
C VAL A 96 -2.65 4.43 -4.54
N ILE A 97 -3.85 4.82 -4.10
CA ILE A 97 -4.04 5.74 -2.98
C ILE A 97 -5.08 5.16 -2.03
N GLU A 98 -4.79 5.13 -0.74
CA GLU A 98 -5.76 4.78 0.30
C GLU A 98 -6.60 6.01 0.69
N GLN A 99 -7.84 5.80 1.11
CA GLN A 99 -8.84 6.84 1.36
C GLN A 99 -8.43 7.89 2.40
N ASP A 100 -7.58 7.54 3.35
CA ASP A 100 -7.14 8.42 4.44
C ASP A 100 -5.92 9.30 4.08
N SER A 101 -5.56 9.28 2.81
CA SER A 101 -4.50 10.12 2.25
C SER A 101 -5.01 11.51 1.89
N PHE A 102 -4.11 12.49 1.85
CA PHE A 102 -4.37 13.85 1.40
C PHE A 102 -3.27 14.32 0.45
N CYS A 103 -3.66 14.80 -0.74
CA CYS A 103 -2.74 15.26 -1.76
C CYS A 103 -2.20 16.66 -1.45
N LEU A 104 -0.88 16.77 -1.33
CA LEU A 104 -0.19 18.02 -1.00
C LEU A 104 0.20 18.83 -2.24
N ARG A 105 0.58 18.16 -3.33
CA ARG A 105 1.19 18.80 -4.50
C ARG A 105 0.81 18.13 -5.81
N SER A 106 0.96 18.87 -6.92
CA SER A 106 0.70 18.36 -8.26
C SER A 106 1.74 17.31 -8.67
N TRP A 107 1.27 16.31 -9.42
CA TRP A 107 2.16 15.37 -10.07
C TRP A 107 3.07 16.07 -11.07
N GLN A 108 4.32 15.75 -11.00
CA GLN A 108 5.31 16.10 -12.01
C GLN A 108 5.84 14.80 -12.61
N PRO A 109 5.91 14.67 -13.94
CA PRO A 109 6.46 13.48 -14.57
C PRO A 109 7.88 13.22 -14.10
N VAL A 110 8.06 12.07 -13.46
CA VAL A 110 9.35 11.61 -12.97
C VAL A 110 9.57 10.18 -13.42
N ALA A 111 10.78 9.87 -13.84
CA ALA A 111 11.16 8.52 -14.23
C ALA A 111 11.54 7.72 -12.99
N PHE A 112 10.92 6.57 -12.79
CA PHE A 112 11.26 5.59 -11.76
C PHE A 112 11.04 4.18 -12.33
N ASP A 113 11.60 3.16 -11.65
CA ASP A 113 11.59 1.81 -12.22
C ASP A 113 10.28 1.06 -11.93
N ASP A 114 10.11 0.55 -10.72
CA ASP A 114 8.99 -0.34 -10.40
C ASP A 114 7.93 0.34 -9.54
N VAL A 115 8.33 0.84 -8.36
CA VAL A 115 7.43 1.46 -7.37
C VAL A 115 8.04 2.72 -6.79
N LEU A 116 7.27 3.82 -6.83
CA LEU A 116 7.61 5.09 -6.21
C LEU A 116 6.72 5.34 -4.99
N ILE A 117 7.33 5.42 -3.81
CA ILE A 117 6.64 5.77 -2.56
C ILE A 117 6.35 7.26 -2.55
N MET A 118 5.10 7.65 -2.39
CA MET A 118 4.60 9.02 -2.52
C MET A 118 4.26 9.68 -1.19
N ASN A 119 4.28 8.94 -0.08
CA ASN A 119 3.94 9.39 1.28
C ASN A 119 5.05 9.07 2.29
N PHE A 120 6.29 9.17 1.87
CA PHE A 120 7.44 8.68 2.63
C PHE A 120 7.62 9.36 3.99
N GLU A 121 7.51 10.68 4.05
CA GLU A 121 7.74 11.45 5.29
C GLU A 121 6.66 11.20 6.33
N SER A 122 5.40 11.29 5.91
CA SER A 122 4.26 11.11 6.81
C SER A 122 4.19 9.68 7.34
N ALA A 123 4.44 8.69 6.47
CA ALA A 123 4.50 7.29 6.88
C ALA A 123 5.60 7.04 7.91
N TRP A 124 6.77 7.62 7.71
CA TRP A 124 7.87 7.53 8.65
C TRP A 124 7.53 8.18 10.00
N ASN A 125 7.07 9.44 9.96
CA ASN A 125 6.70 10.19 11.15
C ASN A 125 5.60 9.49 11.97
N GLN A 126 4.58 8.93 11.30
CA GLN A 126 3.51 8.20 11.96
C GLN A 126 4.03 6.95 12.69
N ARG A 127 4.99 6.24 12.10
CA ARG A 127 5.60 5.05 12.73
C ARG A 127 6.43 5.41 13.96
N ILE A 128 7.19 6.48 13.92
CA ILE A 128 7.92 6.99 15.09
C ILE A 128 6.95 7.38 16.20
N PHE A 129 5.92 8.17 15.89
CA PHE A 129 4.94 8.66 16.85
C PHE A 129 4.17 7.51 17.54
N LYS A 130 3.88 6.44 16.82
CA LYS A 130 3.22 5.25 17.38
C LYS A 130 4.17 4.30 18.14
N GLY A 131 5.44 4.65 18.30
CA GLY A 131 6.41 3.83 19.03
C GLY A 131 6.77 2.49 18.36
N PHE A 132 6.44 2.33 17.08
CA PHE A 132 6.81 1.12 16.34
C PHE A 132 8.31 1.03 16.03
N TRP A 133 9.01 2.14 16.15
CA TRP A 133 10.45 2.23 15.95
C TRP A 133 11.12 2.42 17.29
N LYS A 134 12.01 1.51 17.64
CA LYS A 134 12.84 1.65 18.83
C LYS A 134 13.89 2.73 18.60
N GLU A 135 14.34 3.30 19.70
CA GLU A 135 15.51 4.17 19.75
C GLU A 135 16.67 3.60 18.91
N GLY A 136 17.25 4.39 18.03
CA GLY A 136 18.31 3.96 17.11
C GLY A 136 17.91 3.82 15.63
N HIS A 137 16.62 3.83 15.30
CA HIS A 137 16.19 3.92 13.91
C HIS A 137 16.35 5.36 13.41
N LYS A 138 17.39 5.60 12.64
CA LYS A 138 17.62 6.92 12.05
C LYS A 138 16.56 7.23 11.01
N LYS A 139 15.93 8.41 11.11
CA LYS A 139 15.08 8.92 10.03
C LYS A 139 15.96 8.98 8.77
N PRO A 140 15.55 8.37 7.65
CA PRO A 140 16.33 8.49 6.43
C PRO A 140 16.41 9.94 6.00
N LEU A 141 17.51 10.32 5.41
CA LEU A 141 17.70 11.65 4.84
C LEU A 141 16.72 11.78 3.65
N ILE A 142 15.78 12.69 3.78
CA ILE A 142 14.86 13.00 2.68
C ILE A 142 15.63 13.89 1.70
N LYS A 143 15.80 13.37 0.49
CA LYS A 143 16.40 14.10 -0.61
C LYS A 143 15.31 14.74 -1.46
N GLU A 144 15.59 15.84 -2.08
CA GLU A 144 14.71 16.40 -3.12
C GLU A 144 14.79 15.52 -4.37
N GLY A 145 13.63 15.32 -5.00
CA GLY A 145 13.51 14.43 -6.16
C GLY A 145 13.41 12.95 -5.79
N ILE A 146 13.76 12.10 -6.75
CA ILE A 146 13.75 10.63 -6.58
C ILE A 146 15.01 10.17 -5.89
N PHE A 147 14.85 9.22 -4.99
CA PHE A 147 15.97 8.52 -4.35
C PHE A 147 15.63 7.04 -4.11
N ASP A 148 16.64 6.18 -4.18
CA ASP A 148 16.49 4.78 -3.84
C ASP A 148 16.20 4.62 -2.35
N TYR A 149 15.22 3.76 -2.04
CA TYR A 149 14.85 3.46 -0.68
C TYR A 149 15.78 2.40 -0.10
N GLU A 150 17.01 2.82 0.23
CA GLU A 150 18.06 1.90 0.68
C GLU A 150 18.28 1.86 2.20
N ASN A 151 17.69 2.78 2.96
CA ASN A 151 18.28 3.16 4.23
C ASN A 151 17.66 2.59 5.49
N ASN A 152 16.64 1.72 5.40
CA ASN A 152 16.11 1.15 6.63
C ASN A 152 15.72 -0.30 6.43
N LYS A 153 16.62 -1.17 6.82
CA LYS A 153 16.28 -2.57 7.09
C LYS A 153 15.17 -2.57 8.12
N MET A 154 13.97 -2.82 7.67
CA MET A 154 12.83 -2.96 8.55
C MET A 154 12.79 -4.42 8.96
N MET A 155 13.24 -4.67 10.18
CA MET A 155 13.09 -5.99 10.76
C MET A 155 11.61 -6.32 10.85
N HIS A 156 11.19 -7.40 10.21
CA HIS A 156 9.86 -7.92 10.37
C HIS A 156 9.61 -8.34 11.80
N TYR A 157 8.38 -8.14 12.26
CA TYR A 157 7.92 -8.71 13.52
C TYR A 157 8.06 -10.24 13.54
N HIS A 158 7.99 -10.87 12.36
CA HIS A 158 8.14 -12.31 12.19
C HIS A 158 9.52 -12.61 11.62
N ARG A 159 10.40 -13.07 12.48
CA ARG A 159 11.80 -13.41 12.17
C ARG A 159 11.96 -14.51 11.11
N LYS A 160 10.90 -15.22 10.75
CA LYS A 160 10.95 -16.40 9.89
C LYS A 160 10.36 -16.19 8.51
N ASN A 161 9.84 -15.02 8.18
CA ASN A 161 9.22 -14.83 6.88
C ASN A 161 10.25 -14.49 5.79
N ASN A 162 9.85 -14.72 4.53
CA ASN A 162 10.68 -14.48 3.35
C ASN A 162 11.14 -13.03 3.18
N TYR A 163 10.60 -12.10 3.97
CA TYR A 163 10.90 -10.67 3.92
C TYR A 163 11.81 -10.21 5.07
N HIS A 164 12.38 -11.14 5.83
CA HIS A 164 13.42 -10.81 6.78
C HIS A 164 14.53 -10.02 6.07
N ASP A 165 15.01 -8.96 6.68
CA ASP A 165 15.97 -8.02 6.09
C ASP A 165 15.54 -7.31 4.80
N SER A 166 14.25 -7.24 4.52
CA SER A 166 13.74 -6.45 3.40
C SER A 166 13.49 -4.99 3.77
N TYR A 167 13.62 -4.11 2.78
CA TYR A 167 13.07 -2.75 2.83
C TYR A 167 11.62 -2.80 2.34
N ARG A 168 10.72 -2.06 2.94
CA ARG A 168 9.30 -2.05 2.61
C ARG A 168 8.71 -0.66 2.69
N ILE A 169 7.53 -0.47 2.09
CA ILE A 169 6.76 0.74 2.29
C ILE A 169 6.28 0.80 3.76
N PRO A 170 6.52 1.88 4.50
CA PRO A 170 6.04 2.03 5.88
C PRO A 170 4.54 2.39 5.94
N GLY A 171 3.71 1.70 5.20
CA GLY A 171 2.30 1.94 4.95
C GLY A 171 2.06 2.22 3.47
N THR A 172 1.08 1.56 2.87
CA THR A 172 0.76 1.65 1.44
C THR A 172 -0.18 2.78 1.09
N ALA A 173 -0.20 3.87 1.87
CA ALA A 173 -1.19 4.94 1.73
C ALA A 173 -1.19 5.63 0.37
N ALA A 174 -0.01 5.83 -0.23
CA ALA A 174 0.10 6.32 -1.60
C ALA A 174 1.42 5.89 -2.25
N TYR A 175 1.34 5.25 -3.39
CA TYR A 175 2.49 4.90 -4.22
C TYR A 175 2.11 4.88 -5.69
N ALA A 176 3.07 5.14 -6.56
CA ALA A 176 2.93 4.89 -7.99
C ALA A 176 3.58 3.54 -8.36
N VAL A 177 3.01 2.86 -9.33
CA VAL A 177 3.50 1.58 -9.84
C VAL A 177 3.53 1.58 -11.36
N THR A 178 4.66 1.15 -11.93
CA THR A 178 4.81 0.96 -13.37
C THR A 178 4.23 -0.38 -13.81
N VAL A 179 4.00 -0.56 -15.11
CA VAL A 179 3.57 -1.86 -15.67
C VAL A 179 4.57 -2.97 -15.32
N GLN A 180 5.86 -2.67 -15.37
CA GLN A 180 6.91 -3.61 -14.98
C GLN A 180 6.84 -3.96 -13.48
N GLY A 181 6.66 -2.95 -12.61
CA GLY A 181 6.51 -3.15 -11.17
C GLY A 181 5.27 -4.00 -10.84
N ALA A 182 4.13 -3.69 -11.45
CA ALA A 182 2.90 -4.46 -11.30
C ALA A 182 3.08 -5.93 -11.73
N THR A 183 3.75 -6.15 -12.87
CA THR A 183 4.06 -7.50 -13.37
C THR A 183 4.94 -8.30 -12.40
N LYS A 184 5.98 -7.67 -11.84
CA LYS A 184 6.85 -8.30 -10.83
C LYS A 184 6.09 -8.64 -9.55
N LEU A 185 5.23 -7.74 -9.07
CA LEU A 185 4.40 -7.97 -7.88
C LEU A 185 3.45 -9.15 -8.09
N LEU A 186 2.76 -9.22 -9.23
CA LEU A 186 1.87 -10.35 -9.53
C LEU A 186 2.62 -11.67 -9.72
N ALA A 187 3.81 -11.64 -10.33
CA ALA A 187 4.67 -12.83 -10.45
C ALA A 187 5.13 -13.32 -9.05
N SER A 188 5.53 -12.40 -8.18
CA SER A 188 5.89 -12.73 -6.79
C SER A 188 4.70 -13.30 -6.02
N LEU A 189 3.51 -12.74 -6.19
CA LEU A 189 2.29 -13.23 -5.57
C LEU A 189 1.98 -14.67 -6.00
N LYS A 190 2.08 -14.95 -7.29
CA LYS A 190 1.87 -16.31 -7.83
C LYS A 190 2.87 -17.32 -7.28
N LYS A 191 4.12 -16.90 -7.09
CA LYS A 191 5.21 -17.77 -6.62
C LYS A 191 5.17 -17.99 -5.11
N ASN A 192 4.94 -16.96 -4.33
CA ASN A 192 5.18 -16.95 -2.89
C ASN A 192 3.89 -16.93 -2.05
N GLY A 193 2.75 -16.59 -2.64
CA GLY A 193 1.51 -16.32 -1.92
C GLY A 193 1.42 -14.85 -1.45
N TRP A 194 0.35 -14.51 -0.74
CA TRP A 194 0.07 -13.15 -0.32
C TRP A 194 0.52 -12.85 1.12
N GLU A 195 0.78 -11.58 1.37
CA GLU A 195 1.03 -10.99 2.69
C GLU A 195 0.30 -9.62 2.74
N GLN A 196 0.27 -8.94 3.86
CA GLN A 196 -0.26 -7.58 3.93
C GLN A 196 0.49 -6.66 2.95
N SER A 197 -0.22 -5.74 2.30
CA SER A 197 0.32 -4.91 1.22
C SER A 197 1.60 -4.17 1.59
N ASP A 198 1.64 -3.59 2.80
CA ASP A 198 2.80 -2.87 3.31
C ASP A 198 4.01 -3.76 3.66
N TYR A 199 3.83 -5.07 3.69
CA TYR A 199 4.91 -6.06 3.79
C TYR A 199 5.24 -6.66 2.44
N PHE A 200 4.24 -6.83 1.58
CA PHE A 200 4.41 -7.44 0.28
C PHE A 200 5.15 -6.55 -0.71
N VAL A 201 4.84 -5.24 -0.71
CA VAL A 201 5.54 -4.26 -1.55
C VAL A 201 6.87 -3.91 -0.89
N ASN A 202 7.90 -4.63 -1.28
CA ASN A 202 9.24 -4.54 -0.69
C ASN A 202 10.34 -4.72 -1.73
N ASN A 203 11.59 -4.45 -1.35
CA ASN A 203 12.74 -4.49 -2.25
C ASN A 203 13.16 -5.89 -2.75
N LYS A 204 12.59 -6.97 -2.22
CA LYS A 204 12.79 -8.33 -2.76
C LYS A 204 11.86 -8.62 -3.93
N ASN A 205 10.73 -7.93 -3.98
CA ASN A 205 9.72 -8.10 -5.01
C ASN A 205 9.86 -7.07 -6.14
N VAL A 206 10.25 -5.84 -5.79
CA VAL A 206 10.31 -4.69 -6.71
C VAL A 206 11.41 -3.73 -6.30
N ARG A 207 11.92 -2.92 -7.22
CA ARG A 207 12.75 -1.78 -6.87
C ARG A 207 11.89 -0.71 -6.20
N LEU A 208 12.24 -0.34 -4.98
CA LEU A 208 11.55 0.73 -4.25
C LEU A 208 12.32 2.03 -4.37
N GLN A 209 11.64 3.05 -4.83
CA GLN A 209 12.13 4.42 -4.85
C GLN A 209 11.16 5.30 -4.06
N ALA A 210 11.61 6.43 -3.57
CA ALA A 210 10.78 7.41 -2.90
C ALA A 210 10.99 8.78 -3.52
N PHE A 211 10.03 9.68 -3.31
CA PHE A 211 10.11 11.06 -3.77
C PHE A 211 10.01 12.02 -2.60
N GLY A 212 10.89 12.98 -2.57
CA GLY A 212 10.87 14.08 -1.61
C GLY A 212 10.80 15.43 -2.30
N PRO A 213 10.09 16.41 -1.74
CA PRO A 213 9.08 16.26 -0.68
C PRO A 213 7.86 15.46 -1.13
N GLU A 214 7.19 14.78 -0.19
CA GLU A 214 6.10 13.85 -0.48
C GLU A 214 4.92 14.46 -1.26
N PHE A 215 4.25 13.62 -2.06
CA PHE A 215 3.04 14.02 -2.79
C PHE A 215 1.78 13.89 -1.93
N PHE A 216 1.76 12.92 -1.04
CA PHE A 216 0.62 12.60 -0.17
C PHE A 216 1.05 12.52 1.28
N THR A 217 0.12 12.89 2.16
CA THR A 217 0.31 12.76 3.60
C THR A 217 -0.90 12.07 4.24
N PHE A 218 -0.72 11.52 5.43
CA PHE A 218 -1.83 11.12 6.30
C PHE A 218 -2.36 12.34 7.04
N LYS A 219 -3.44 12.92 6.56
CA LYS A 219 -4.06 14.07 7.21
C LYS A 219 -5.26 13.68 8.07
N MET A 220 -5.91 12.58 7.71
CA MET A 220 -7.10 12.12 8.40
C MET A 220 -6.74 11.06 9.44
N PRO A 221 -7.50 10.97 10.55
CA PRO A 221 -7.31 9.89 11.51
C PRO A 221 -7.39 8.54 10.82
N ASN A 222 -6.42 7.68 11.08
CA ASN A 222 -6.46 6.32 10.55
C ASN A 222 -7.74 5.63 11.04
N LEU A 223 -8.58 5.21 10.10
CA LEU A 223 -9.84 4.52 10.39
C LEU A 223 -9.62 3.13 11.00
N ASN A 224 -8.38 2.63 10.98
CA ASN A 224 -8.04 1.27 11.45
C ASN A 224 -8.93 0.17 10.85
N MET A 225 -9.50 0.39 9.67
CA MET A 225 -10.40 -0.57 9.02
C MET A 225 -9.74 -1.92 8.83
N SER A 226 -8.44 -1.92 8.53
CA SER A 226 -7.64 -3.15 8.43
C SER A 226 -7.46 -3.90 9.75
N HIS A 227 -7.90 -3.34 10.87
CA HIS A 227 -7.86 -3.96 12.20
C HIS A 227 -9.24 -4.36 12.73
N GLY A 228 -10.30 -4.21 11.93
CA GLY A 228 -11.66 -4.60 12.30
C GLY A 228 -12.31 -3.75 13.40
N LYS A 229 -11.75 -2.58 13.73
CA LYS A 229 -12.25 -1.75 14.84
C LYS A 229 -13.48 -0.90 14.51
N HIS A 230 -13.95 -0.93 13.28
CA HIS A 230 -15.06 -0.11 12.79
C HIS A 230 -15.98 -0.89 11.83
N LEU A 231 -16.03 -2.21 11.97
CA LEU A 231 -17.01 -3.07 11.29
C LEU A 231 -18.19 -3.31 12.20
#